data_3c0257c995fed8dc6d56e4dbdfbd4857
#
_entry.id   3c0257c995fed8dc6d56e4dbdfbd4857
#
_cell.length_a   1.000
_cell.length_b   1.000
_cell.length_c   1.000
_cell.angle_alpha   90.00
_cell.angle_beta   90.00
_cell.angle_gamma   90.00
#
_symmetry.space_group_name_H-M   'P 1'
#
loop_
_entity.id
_entity.type
_entity.pdbx_description
1 polymer ?
#
loop_
_entity_poly.entity_id
_entity_poly.type
_entity_poly.pdbx_seq_one_letter_code
_entity_poly.pdbx_strand_id
1 'polypeptide(L)'
;MGGRITIVAASDIRALKGTRRLAMLTAYDYPTALALDQVGLDIILVGDSLGEVELGYDSTRAVTLDMMVHHVRAVANGATRTHITGDMPAGSYATPEQAVATARALVAAGAHSVKLEGALIPEVRAIIGAGIPVMGHVGLLPQTAEGGYRKHGKTVEEAERLVDESRALDDAGCFAIVIECVDPEAARSITAAVQAPTIGIAAGVDCDGQVLVSTDLFGLLPDPPPFVAPRANVRDIIRGAAAEFAAEVRATAAPPRARRR
;
A
#
# COMPACT_ATOMS: atom_id res chain seq x y z
N MET A 1 5.06 33.53 3.52
CA MET A 1 4.65 33.25 2.11
C MET A 1 4.19 31.80 2.08
N GLY A 2 2.87 31.56 2.13
CA GLY A 2 2.31 30.21 2.04
C GLY A 2 2.33 29.73 0.59
N GLY A 3 3.37 28.98 0.21
CA GLY A 3 3.34 28.25 -1.05
C GLY A 3 2.11 27.31 -1.05
N ARG A 4 1.33 27.30 -2.13
CA ARG A 4 0.30 26.28 -2.32
C ARG A 4 0.99 24.92 -2.22
N ILE A 5 0.58 24.11 -1.26
CA ILE A 5 0.97 22.71 -1.18
C ILE A 5 0.28 22.05 -2.36
N THR A 6 1.05 21.60 -3.35
CA THR A 6 0.52 20.89 -4.50
C THR A 6 0.79 19.42 -4.29
N ILE A 7 -0.27 18.61 -4.20
CA ILE A 7 -0.19 17.16 -4.16
C ILE A 7 0.38 16.68 -5.50
N VAL A 8 1.29 15.71 -5.48
CA VAL A 8 1.85 15.10 -6.68
C VAL A 8 0.72 14.38 -7.43
N ALA A 9 0.45 14.75 -8.67
CA ALA A 9 -0.60 14.11 -9.47
C ALA A 9 -0.15 12.72 -9.99
N ALA A 10 -1.09 11.84 -10.26
CA ALA A 10 -0.80 10.52 -10.84
C ALA A 10 -0.05 10.64 -12.20
N SER A 11 -0.37 11.65 -13.01
CA SER A 11 0.33 11.96 -14.25
C SER A 11 1.80 12.33 -14.04
N ASP A 12 2.09 13.07 -12.96
CA ASP A 12 3.46 13.46 -12.62
C ASP A 12 4.27 12.24 -12.19
N ILE A 13 3.65 11.32 -11.42
CA ILE A 13 4.26 10.04 -11.04
C ILE A 13 4.56 9.21 -12.28
N ARG A 14 3.60 9.09 -13.21
CA ARG A 14 3.80 8.37 -14.47
C ARG A 14 5.00 8.93 -15.28
N ALA A 15 5.15 10.24 -15.31
CA ALA A 15 6.24 10.92 -16.01
C ALA A 15 7.64 10.70 -15.39
N LEU A 16 7.72 10.14 -14.19
CA LEU A 16 9.00 9.85 -13.53
C LEU A 16 9.69 8.59 -14.03
N LYS A 17 9.01 7.73 -14.80
CA LYS A 17 9.65 6.55 -15.40
C LYS A 17 10.89 6.95 -16.21
N GLY A 18 12.00 6.26 -15.94
CA GLY A 18 13.28 6.54 -16.60
C GLY A 18 13.99 7.84 -16.15
N THR A 19 13.39 8.63 -15.27
CA THR A 19 14.02 9.87 -14.74
C THR A 19 14.62 9.67 -13.35
N ARG A 20 13.88 9.05 -12.44
CA ARG A 20 14.34 8.66 -11.10
C ARG A 20 13.47 7.52 -10.55
N ARG A 21 13.97 6.86 -9.53
CA ARG A 21 13.20 5.82 -8.83
C ARG A 21 12.13 6.40 -7.93
N LEU A 22 11.05 5.64 -7.78
CA LEU A 22 9.92 5.94 -6.91
C LEU A 22 10.08 5.25 -5.56
N ALA A 23 9.75 5.97 -4.49
CA ALA A 23 9.69 5.44 -3.14
C ALA A 23 8.24 5.46 -2.65
N MET A 24 7.75 4.30 -2.25
CA MET A 24 6.39 4.11 -1.76
C MET A 24 6.42 3.33 -0.44
N LEU A 25 5.60 3.73 0.53
CA LEU A 25 5.37 3.00 1.77
C LEU A 25 3.87 2.92 2.06
N THR A 26 3.47 1.92 2.83
CA THR A 26 2.11 1.89 3.36
C THR A 26 1.96 2.84 4.55
N ALA A 27 0.74 3.32 4.78
CA ALA A 27 0.31 3.92 6.04
C ALA A 27 -1.16 3.58 6.28
N TYR A 28 -1.54 3.51 7.56
CA TYR A 28 -2.88 3.06 7.94
C TYR A 28 -3.54 4.01 8.94
N ASP A 29 -2.81 4.98 9.49
CA ASP A 29 -3.27 5.90 10.51
C ASP A 29 -2.73 7.32 10.31
N TYR A 30 -3.31 8.26 11.07
CA TYR A 30 -2.94 9.66 11.03
C TYR A 30 -1.48 9.94 11.44
N PRO A 31 -0.96 9.47 12.60
CA PRO A 31 0.39 9.82 13.04
C PRO A 31 1.48 9.25 12.13
N THR A 32 1.30 8.05 11.61
CA THR A 32 2.22 7.46 10.62
C THR A 32 2.22 8.27 9.33
N ALA A 33 1.04 8.59 8.79
CA ALA A 33 0.90 9.38 7.57
C ALA A 33 1.52 10.78 7.73
N LEU A 34 1.31 11.44 8.87
CA LEU A 34 1.90 12.74 9.19
C LEU A 34 3.44 12.71 9.18
N ALA A 35 4.03 11.64 9.71
CA ALA A 35 5.48 11.46 9.70
C ALA A 35 6.00 11.19 8.27
N LEU A 36 5.33 10.34 7.51
CA LEU A 36 5.72 9.96 6.15
C LEU A 36 5.57 11.12 5.15
N ASP A 37 4.59 12.02 5.34
CA ASP A 37 4.37 13.18 4.47
C ASP A 37 5.56 14.18 4.47
N GLN A 38 6.44 14.08 5.47
CA GLN A 38 7.58 14.97 5.65
C GLN A 38 8.89 14.45 5.03
N VAL A 39 8.95 13.18 4.62
CA VAL A 39 10.21 12.55 4.18
C VAL A 39 10.39 12.49 2.66
N GLY A 40 9.42 13.01 1.89
CA GLY A 40 9.52 13.10 0.43
C GLY A 40 9.26 11.79 -0.30
N LEU A 41 8.38 10.93 0.25
CA LEU A 41 7.85 9.79 -0.49
C LEU A 41 7.03 10.27 -1.71
N ASP A 42 7.03 9.46 -2.75
CA ASP A 42 6.19 9.71 -3.93
C ASP A 42 4.76 9.32 -3.70
N ILE A 43 4.56 8.17 -3.04
CA ILE A 43 3.24 7.57 -2.83
C ILE A 43 3.16 7.02 -1.39
N ILE A 44 2.03 7.26 -0.74
CA ILE A 44 1.57 6.51 0.43
C ILE A 44 0.45 5.58 -0.02
N LEU A 45 0.60 4.29 0.25
CA LEU A 45 -0.42 3.28 -0.01
C LEU A 45 -1.22 3.01 1.26
N VAL A 46 -2.53 3.15 1.19
CA VAL A 46 -3.42 2.56 2.19
C VAL A 46 -3.79 1.18 1.67
N GLY A 47 -2.97 0.18 2.04
CA GLY A 47 -3.08 -1.18 1.56
C GLY A 47 -4.10 -2.00 2.35
N ASP A 48 -4.76 -2.95 1.70
CA ASP A 48 -5.62 -3.93 2.39
C ASP A 48 -4.82 -4.92 3.26
N SER A 49 -3.48 -4.92 3.14
CA SER A 49 -2.56 -5.50 4.11
C SER A 49 -2.81 -5.02 5.55
N LEU A 50 -3.54 -3.90 5.76
CA LEU A 50 -4.01 -3.47 7.08
C LEU A 50 -4.76 -4.58 7.83
N GLY A 51 -5.44 -5.47 7.12
CA GLY A 51 -6.11 -6.62 7.72
C GLY A 51 -5.14 -7.47 8.53
N GLU A 52 -3.99 -7.78 7.97
CA GLU A 52 -2.97 -8.63 8.60
C GLU A 52 -2.13 -7.84 9.63
N VAL A 53 -1.64 -6.65 9.26
CA VAL A 53 -0.61 -5.96 10.04
C VAL A 53 -1.15 -4.97 11.08
N GLU A 54 -2.42 -4.53 10.97
CA GLU A 54 -3.06 -3.61 11.90
C GLU A 54 -4.22 -4.26 12.66
N LEU A 55 -4.99 -5.13 11.99
CA LEU A 55 -6.19 -5.73 12.57
C LEU A 55 -5.95 -7.17 13.06
N GLY A 56 -4.81 -7.77 12.71
CA GLY A 56 -4.44 -9.13 13.14
C GLY A 56 -5.30 -10.22 12.50
N TYR A 57 -5.81 -10.00 11.30
CA TYR A 57 -6.53 -11.02 10.53
C TYR A 57 -5.55 -11.99 9.86
N ASP A 58 -6.00 -13.18 9.56
CA ASP A 58 -5.19 -14.20 8.87
C ASP A 58 -5.04 -13.92 7.36
N SER A 59 -5.76 -12.94 6.81
CA SER A 59 -5.78 -12.62 5.38
C SER A 59 -6.37 -11.25 5.10
N THR A 60 -5.92 -10.61 4.02
CA THR A 60 -6.49 -9.36 3.48
C THR A 60 -7.95 -9.51 3.04
N ARG A 61 -8.43 -10.73 2.76
CA ARG A 61 -9.78 -11.03 2.28
C ARG A 61 -10.90 -10.59 3.22
N ALA A 62 -10.60 -10.46 4.51
CA ALA A 62 -11.58 -10.03 5.51
C ALA A 62 -11.76 -8.50 5.58
N VAL A 63 -10.90 -7.75 4.88
CA VAL A 63 -10.97 -6.29 4.85
C VAL A 63 -12.17 -5.84 4.04
N THR A 64 -12.99 -4.99 4.63
CA THR A 64 -14.19 -4.43 3.99
C THR A 64 -13.93 -3.05 3.40
N LEU A 65 -14.81 -2.58 2.51
CA LEU A 65 -14.73 -1.22 1.97
C LEU A 65 -14.85 -0.15 3.08
N ASP A 66 -15.68 -0.38 4.09
CA ASP A 66 -15.83 0.57 5.21
C ASP A 66 -14.54 0.69 6.03
N MET A 67 -13.81 -0.41 6.23
CA MET A 67 -12.50 -0.39 6.86
C MET A 67 -11.50 0.42 6.01
N MET A 68 -11.45 0.17 4.70
CA MET A 68 -10.58 0.91 3.80
C MET A 68 -10.90 2.40 3.80
N VAL A 69 -12.18 2.79 3.72
CA VAL A 69 -12.64 4.18 3.81
C VAL A 69 -12.21 4.84 5.14
N HIS A 70 -12.31 4.11 6.25
CA HIS A 70 -11.88 4.60 7.56
C HIS A 70 -10.37 4.91 7.57
N HIS A 71 -9.55 3.96 7.14
CA HIS A 71 -8.10 4.10 7.13
C HIS A 71 -7.61 5.13 6.10
N VAL A 72 -8.20 5.17 4.90
CA VAL A 72 -7.92 6.20 3.88
C VAL A 72 -8.17 7.60 4.44
N ARG A 73 -9.29 7.81 5.15
CA ARG A 73 -9.60 9.10 5.78
C ARG A 73 -8.58 9.48 6.85
N ALA A 74 -8.16 8.52 7.68
CA ALA A 74 -7.15 8.77 8.70
C ALA A 74 -5.81 9.19 8.08
N VAL A 75 -5.37 8.49 7.01
CA VAL A 75 -4.14 8.80 6.27
C VAL A 75 -4.25 10.16 5.57
N ALA A 76 -5.37 10.46 4.91
CA ALA A 76 -5.60 11.73 4.22
C ALA A 76 -5.58 12.94 5.16
N ASN A 77 -5.98 12.76 6.41
CA ASN A 77 -5.86 13.80 7.43
C ASN A 77 -4.39 14.08 7.83
N GLY A 78 -3.49 13.12 7.67
CA GLY A 78 -2.06 13.24 8.03
C GLY A 78 -1.16 13.62 6.86
N ALA A 79 -1.46 13.16 5.66
CA ALA A 79 -0.66 13.39 4.46
C ALA A 79 -1.33 14.42 3.53
N THR A 80 -0.65 15.54 3.32
CA THR A 80 -1.19 16.69 2.55
C THR A 80 -0.36 17.03 1.32
N ARG A 81 0.77 16.36 1.12
CA ARG A 81 1.75 16.58 0.03
C ARG A 81 1.93 15.34 -0.81
N THR A 82 2.00 14.19 -0.17
CA THR A 82 2.29 12.89 -0.79
C THR A 82 1.05 12.37 -1.49
N HIS A 83 1.24 11.73 -2.64
CA HIS A 83 0.14 11.06 -3.35
C HIS A 83 -0.38 9.87 -2.54
N ILE A 84 -1.70 9.80 -2.32
CA ILE A 84 -2.35 8.72 -1.58
C ILE A 84 -3.05 7.79 -2.55
N THR A 85 -2.68 6.51 -2.54
CA THR A 85 -3.37 5.44 -3.26
C THR A 85 -4.13 4.57 -2.24
N GLY A 86 -5.42 4.32 -2.47
CA GLY A 86 -6.22 3.42 -1.65
C GLY A 86 -6.44 2.09 -2.35
N ASP A 87 -6.22 0.96 -1.64
CA ASP A 87 -6.55 -0.36 -2.17
C ASP A 87 -8.05 -0.59 -2.20
N MET A 88 -8.51 -1.20 -3.28
CA MET A 88 -9.87 -1.71 -3.39
C MET A 88 -9.91 -3.11 -2.77
N PRO A 89 -10.68 -3.36 -1.70
CA PRO A 89 -10.66 -4.63 -1.00
C PRO A 89 -11.34 -5.75 -1.80
N ALA A 90 -11.00 -6.99 -1.47
CA ALA A 90 -11.54 -8.18 -2.13
C ALA A 90 -13.07 -8.15 -2.27
N GLY A 91 -13.58 -8.50 -3.45
CA GLY A 91 -15.03 -8.56 -3.73
C GLY A 91 -15.71 -7.19 -3.95
N SER A 92 -14.96 -6.08 -3.89
CA SER A 92 -15.52 -4.73 -4.06
C SER A 92 -15.43 -4.18 -5.49
N TYR A 93 -14.98 -4.99 -6.46
CA TYR A 93 -14.78 -4.57 -7.86
C TYR A 93 -15.04 -5.72 -8.87
N ALA A 94 -16.07 -6.52 -8.59
CA ALA A 94 -16.44 -7.68 -9.43
C ALA A 94 -17.10 -7.29 -10.76
N THR A 95 -17.59 -6.06 -10.90
CA THR A 95 -18.10 -5.48 -12.15
C THR A 95 -17.59 -4.06 -12.32
N PRO A 96 -17.55 -3.52 -13.57
CA PRO A 96 -17.15 -2.13 -13.84
C PRO A 96 -17.93 -1.10 -13.01
N GLU A 97 -19.24 -1.29 -12.84
CA GLU A 97 -20.10 -0.38 -12.07
C GLU A 97 -19.75 -0.40 -10.59
N GLN A 98 -19.54 -1.60 -10.03
CA GLN A 98 -19.13 -1.77 -8.65
C GLN A 98 -17.72 -1.18 -8.43
N ALA A 99 -16.80 -1.42 -9.35
CA ALA A 99 -15.44 -0.88 -9.29
C ALA A 99 -15.44 0.65 -9.26
N VAL A 100 -16.25 1.30 -10.09
CA VAL A 100 -16.39 2.76 -10.07
C VAL A 100 -17.00 3.26 -8.76
N ALA A 101 -18.00 2.56 -8.22
CA ALA A 101 -18.62 2.93 -6.94
C ALA A 101 -17.63 2.85 -5.78
N THR A 102 -16.86 1.76 -5.71
CA THR A 102 -15.79 1.55 -4.71
C THR A 102 -14.69 2.61 -4.84
N ALA A 103 -14.19 2.86 -6.06
CA ALA A 103 -13.18 3.87 -6.30
C ALA A 103 -13.64 5.27 -5.86
N ARG A 104 -14.88 5.65 -6.14
CA ARG A 104 -15.47 6.92 -5.70
C ARG A 104 -15.55 7.02 -4.17
N ALA A 105 -15.88 5.94 -3.47
CA ALA A 105 -15.92 5.92 -2.01
C ALA A 105 -14.52 6.18 -1.40
N LEU A 106 -13.48 5.57 -1.96
CA LEU A 106 -12.09 5.78 -1.53
C LEU A 106 -11.60 7.19 -1.83
N VAL A 107 -11.92 7.73 -3.02
CA VAL A 107 -11.59 9.13 -3.36
C VAL A 107 -12.34 10.12 -2.48
N ALA A 108 -13.60 9.87 -2.16
CA ALA A 108 -14.38 10.70 -1.23
C ALA A 108 -13.82 10.64 0.21
N ALA A 109 -13.09 9.59 0.56
CA ALA A 109 -12.36 9.47 1.82
C ALA A 109 -11.01 10.21 1.82
N GLY A 110 -10.50 10.62 0.66
CA GLY A 110 -9.26 11.38 0.51
C GLY A 110 -8.15 10.70 -0.30
N ALA A 111 -8.40 9.53 -0.91
CA ALA A 111 -7.45 8.93 -1.86
C ALA A 111 -7.38 9.76 -3.15
N HIS A 112 -6.19 9.84 -3.76
CA HIS A 112 -5.96 10.50 -5.05
C HIS A 112 -6.04 9.52 -6.22
N SER A 113 -5.87 8.23 -5.94
CA SER A 113 -5.97 7.12 -6.88
C SER A 113 -6.38 5.85 -6.14
N VAL A 114 -6.70 4.81 -6.89
CA VAL A 114 -7.00 3.49 -6.34
C VAL A 114 -6.08 2.43 -6.92
N LYS A 115 -5.89 1.32 -6.16
CA LYS A 115 -5.20 0.11 -6.64
C LYS A 115 -6.19 -1.06 -6.62
N LEU A 116 -6.09 -1.95 -7.62
CA LEU A 116 -6.81 -3.22 -7.66
C LEU A 116 -5.91 -4.33 -8.18
N GLU A 117 -6.22 -5.56 -7.81
CA GLU A 117 -5.43 -6.73 -8.16
C GLU A 117 -5.87 -7.37 -9.47
N GLY A 118 -4.87 -7.76 -10.29
CA GLY A 118 -5.07 -8.47 -11.55
C GLY A 118 -5.35 -7.56 -12.75
N ALA A 119 -5.28 -8.15 -13.94
CA ALA A 119 -5.50 -7.45 -15.20
C ALA A 119 -7.01 -7.37 -15.57
N LEU A 120 -7.82 -6.80 -14.69
CA LEU A 120 -9.26 -6.59 -14.86
C LEU A 120 -9.52 -5.36 -15.73
N ILE A 121 -9.27 -5.49 -17.02
CA ILE A 121 -9.24 -4.36 -17.96
C ILE A 121 -10.57 -3.61 -18.07
N PRO A 122 -11.75 -4.26 -18.09
CA PRO A 122 -13.03 -3.55 -18.11
C PRO A 122 -13.23 -2.65 -16.89
N GLU A 123 -12.91 -3.15 -15.67
CA GLU A 123 -12.99 -2.43 -14.40
C GLU A 123 -12.01 -1.26 -14.37
N VAL A 124 -10.74 -1.49 -14.76
CA VAL A 124 -9.70 -0.46 -14.86
C VAL A 124 -10.15 0.67 -15.78
N ARG A 125 -10.62 0.35 -16.99
CA ARG A 125 -11.09 1.35 -17.96
C ARG A 125 -12.31 2.13 -17.46
N ALA A 126 -13.24 1.47 -16.76
CA ALA A 126 -14.41 2.12 -16.20
C ALA A 126 -14.02 3.13 -15.10
N ILE A 127 -13.08 2.76 -14.20
CA ILE A 127 -12.58 3.66 -13.15
C ILE A 127 -11.86 4.86 -13.77
N ILE A 128 -10.96 4.62 -14.74
CA ILE A 128 -10.22 5.70 -15.44
C ILE A 128 -11.21 6.59 -16.23
N GLY A 129 -12.20 5.99 -16.90
CA GLY A 129 -13.27 6.72 -17.59
C GLY A 129 -14.13 7.59 -16.65
N ALA A 130 -14.20 7.24 -15.37
CA ALA A 130 -14.82 8.06 -14.33
C ALA A 130 -13.91 9.18 -13.78
N GLY A 131 -12.69 9.34 -14.33
CA GLY A 131 -11.72 10.37 -13.96
C GLY A 131 -10.86 10.03 -12.75
N ILE A 132 -10.83 8.77 -12.33
CA ILE A 132 -10.05 8.30 -11.17
C ILE A 132 -8.79 7.56 -11.67
N PRO A 133 -7.58 7.99 -11.29
CA PRO A 133 -6.36 7.28 -11.66
C PRO A 133 -6.29 5.89 -11.02
N VAL A 134 -5.75 4.92 -11.77
CA VAL A 134 -5.63 3.53 -11.34
C VAL A 134 -4.17 3.10 -11.32
N MET A 135 -3.76 2.46 -10.23
CA MET A 135 -2.54 1.68 -10.10
C MET A 135 -2.89 0.20 -10.32
N GLY A 136 -2.26 -0.44 -11.30
CA GLY A 136 -2.41 -1.88 -11.55
C GLY A 136 -1.59 -2.71 -10.57
N HIS A 137 -1.85 -4.03 -10.51
CA HIS A 137 -1.11 -4.96 -9.67
C HIS A 137 -1.05 -6.34 -10.33
N VAL A 138 0.16 -6.86 -10.52
CA VAL A 138 0.44 -8.18 -11.11
C VAL A 138 1.40 -8.98 -10.24
N GLY A 139 1.47 -10.28 -10.48
CA GLY A 139 2.30 -11.24 -9.74
C GLY A 139 1.51 -11.97 -8.68
N LEU A 140 1.96 -11.92 -7.43
CA LEU A 140 1.17 -12.39 -6.30
C LEU A 140 -0.02 -11.45 -6.09
N LEU A 141 -1.20 -12.03 -5.97
CA LEU A 141 -2.46 -11.32 -5.72
C LEU A 141 -3.03 -11.83 -4.38
N PRO A 142 -2.72 -11.19 -3.25
CA PRO A 142 -3.11 -11.66 -1.90
C PRO A 142 -4.60 -11.94 -1.74
N GLN A 143 -5.45 -11.17 -2.40
CA GLN A 143 -6.92 -11.33 -2.33
C GLN A 143 -7.43 -12.65 -2.93
N THR A 144 -6.69 -13.24 -3.86
CA THR A 144 -7.09 -14.48 -4.56
C THR A 144 -6.10 -15.63 -4.38
N ALA A 145 -4.92 -15.36 -3.77
CA ALA A 145 -3.88 -16.37 -3.61
C ALA A 145 -4.38 -17.56 -2.77
N GLU A 146 -4.19 -18.78 -3.29
CA GLU A 146 -4.40 -20.01 -2.57
C GLU A 146 -3.05 -20.65 -2.22
N GLY A 147 -2.90 -21.16 -1.00
CA GLY A 147 -1.72 -21.91 -0.58
C GLY A 147 -0.49 -21.08 -0.19
N GLY A 148 -0.66 -19.79 0.15
CA GLY A 148 0.40 -18.93 0.68
C GLY A 148 1.21 -18.19 -0.40
N TYR A 149 2.20 -17.42 0.06
CA TYR A 149 3.04 -16.58 -0.80
C TYR A 149 4.06 -17.43 -1.59
N ARG A 150 3.90 -17.51 -2.90
CA ARG A 150 4.88 -18.12 -3.80
C ARG A 150 5.40 -17.09 -4.82
N LYS A 151 6.65 -17.27 -5.25
CA LYS A 151 7.25 -16.43 -6.28
C LYS A 151 6.68 -16.80 -7.66
N HIS A 152 6.21 -15.82 -8.40
CA HIS A 152 5.66 -15.91 -9.76
C HIS A 152 6.71 -15.61 -10.84
N GLY A 153 6.42 -15.97 -12.09
CA GLY A 153 7.29 -15.67 -13.23
C GLY A 153 8.55 -16.52 -13.30
N LYS A 154 8.55 -17.73 -12.71
CA LYS A 154 9.71 -18.65 -12.73
C LYS A 154 9.82 -19.45 -14.01
N THR A 155 8.74 -19.65 -14.74
CA THR A 155 8.76 -20.27 -16.08
C THR A 155 8.61 -19.21 -17.16
N VAL A 156 9.03 -19.54 -18.38
CA VAL A 156 8.92 -18.63 -19.53
C VAL A 156 7.47 -18.25 -19.78
N GLU A 157 6.57 -19.23 -19.75
CA GLU A 157 5.15 -19.02 -19.99
C GLU A 157 4.50 -18.13 -18.92
N GLU A 158 4.88 -18.31 -17.64
CA GLU A 158 4.39 -17.46 -16.56
C GLU A 158 4.94 -16.03 -16.67
N ALA A 159 6.21 -15.88 -17.04
CA ALA A 159 6.83 -14.57 -17.26
C ALA A 159 6.19 -13.83 -18.44
N GLU A 160 5.98 -14.50 -19.58
CA GLU A 160 5.30 -13.92 -20.75
C GLU A 160 3.88 -13.48 -20.41
N ARG A 161 3.10 -14.31 -19.71
CA ARG A 161 1.76 -13.94 -19.24
C ARG A 161 1.77 -12.68 -18.38
N LEU A 162 2.69 -12.55 -17.42
CA LEU A 162 2.82 -11.37 -16.57
C LEU A 162 3.20 -10.12 -17.37
N VAL A 163 4.04 -10.26 -18.40
CA VAL A 163 4.35 -9.16 -19.32
C VAL A 163 3.10 -8.72 -20.08
N ASP A 164 2.31 -9.66 -20.62
CA ASP A 164 1.09 -9.34 -21.36
C ASP A 164 0.01 -8.71 -20.47
N GLU A 165 -0.18 -9.22 -19.24
CA GLU A 165 -1.06 -8.61 -18.23
C GLU A 165 -0.64 -7.16 -17.93
N SER A 166 0.67 -6.92 -17.76
CA SER A 166 1.20 -5.59 -17.48
C SER A 166 1.05 -4.62 -18.65
N ARG A 167 1.25 -5.09 -19.89
CA ARG A 167 0.97 -4.31 -21.10
C ARG A 167 -0.50 -3.93 -21.21
N ALA A 168 -1.41 -4.88 -20.93
CA ALA A 168 -2.84 -4.61 -20.97
C ALA A 168 -3.26 -3.56 -19.94
N LEU A 169 -2.66 -3.56 -18.74
CA LEU A 169 -2.87 -2.54 -17.72
C LEU A 169 -2.32 -1.16 -18.14
N ASP A 170 -1.12 -1.13 -18.73
CA ASP A 170 -0.52 0.10 -19.26
C ASP A 170 -1.36 0.69 -20.40
N ASP A 171 -1.78 -0.15 -21.37
CA ASP A 171 -2.66 0.24 -22.48
C ASP A 171 -4.07 0.68 -22.03
N ALA A 172 -4.53 0.16 -20.88
CA ALA A 172 -5.77 0.60 -20.26
C ALA A 172 -5.63 1.98 -19.58
N GLY A 173 -4.40 2.47 -19.36
CA GLY A 173 -4.11 3.79 -18.82
C GLY A 173 -3.73 3.81 -17.34
N CYS A 174 -3.32 2.70 -16.73
CA CYS A 174 -2.77 2.69 -15.38
C CYS A 174 -1.59 3.65 -15.27
N PHE A 175 -1.54 4.46 -14.21
CA PHE A 175 -0.45 5.43 -14.02
C PHE A 175 0.82 4.80 -13.45
N ALA A 176 0.70 3.64 -12.78
CA ALA A 176 1.78 2.83 -12.24
C ALA A 176 1.31 1.36 -12.13
N ILE A 177 2.23 0.42 -12.00
CA ILE A 177 1.93 -1.02 -11.85
C ILE A 177 2.78 -1.58 -10.71
N VAL A 178 2.13 -2.16 -9.69
CA VAL A 178 2.80 -2.94 -8.65
C VAL A 178 3.15 -4.31 -9.20
N ILE A 179 4.39 -4.76 -8.92
CA ILE A 179 4.88 -6.10 -9.25
C ILE A 179 5.22 -6.78 -7.92
N GLU A 180 4.39 -7.74 -7.51
CA GLU A 180 4.56 -8.39 -6.21
C GLU A 180 5.03 -9.84 -6.33
N CYS A 181 6.08 -10.17 -5.58
CA CYS A 181 6.61 -11.53 -5.43
C CYS A 181 6.88 -12.22 -6.78
N VAL A 182 7.52 -11.50 -7.71
CA VAL A 182 7.87 -11.95 -9.06
C VAL A 182 9.38 -12.23 -9.14
N ASP A 183 9.75 -13.19 -9.97
CA ASP A 183 11.15 -13.46 -10.28
C ASP A 183 11.84 -12.20 -10.85
N PRO A 184 13.06 -11.83 -10.40
CA PRO A 184 13.72 -10.60 -10.82
C PRO A 184 13.90 -10.45 -12.34
N GLU A 185 14.15 -11.54 -13.08
CA GLU A 185 14.27 -11.49 -14.55
C GLU A 185 12.92 -11.18 -15.21
N ALA A 186 11.84 -11.81 -14.73
CA ALA A 186 10.49 -11.52 -15.19
C ALA A 186 10.09 -10.07 -14.85
N ALA A 187 10.38 -9.58 -13.63
CA ALA A 187 10.12 -8.21 -13.21
C ALA A 187 10.87 -7.18 -14.08
N ARG A 188 12.14 -7.47 -14.45
CA ARG A 188 12.91 -6.67 -15.40
C ARG A 188 12.25 -6.62 -16.77
N SER A 189 11.80 -7.78 -17.28
CA SER A 189 11.12 -7.88 -18.56
C SER A 189 9.81 -7.10 -18.58
N ILE A 190 9.02 -7.19 -17.53
CA ILE A 190 7.80 -6.39 -17.34
C ILE A 190 8.14 -4.89 -17.37
N THR A 191 9.12 -4.47 -16.56
CA THR A 191 9.53 -3.06 -16.46
C THR A 191 9.96 -2.48 -17.80
N ALA A 192 10.68 -3.26 -18.61
CA ALA A 192 11.09 -2.86 -19.96
C ALA A 192 9.94 -2.83 -20.98
N ALA A 193 8.85 -3.58 -20.73
CA ALA A 193 7.76 -3.77 -21.69
C ALA A 193 6.65 -2.72 -21.59
N VAL A 194 6.58 -1.91 -20.50
CA VAL A 194 5.50 -0.95 -20.22
C VAL A 194 6.02 0.49 -20.16
N GLN A 195 5.13 1.46 -20.38
CA GLN A 195 5.41 2.89 -20.21
C GLN A 195 5.06 3.43 -18.83
N ALA A 196 4.16 2.75 -18.12
CA ALA A 196 3.88 3.05 -16.72
C ALA A 196 5.08 2.66 -15.85
N PRO A 197 5.46 3.45 -14.83
CA PRO A 197 6.47 3.04 -13.86
C PRO A 197 6.01 1.81 -13.09
N THR A 198 6.95 0.87 -12.89
CA THR A 198 6.73 -0.35 -12.12
C THR A 198 7.24 -0.17 -10.70
N ILE A 199 6.48 -0.64 -9.71
CA ILE A 199 6.82 -0.56 -8.29
C ILE A 199 6.90 -1.97 -7.72
N GLY A 200 8.12 -2.41 -7.36
CA GLY A 200 8.38 -3.77 -6.92
C GLY A 200 8.20 -3.95 -5.41
N ILE A 201 7.67 -5.11 -5.02
CA ILE A 201 7.79 -5.68 -3.67
C ILE A 201 8.15 -7.16 -3.80
N ALA A 202 9.25 -7.59 -3.16
CA ALA A 202 9.81 -8.93 -3.33
C ALA A 202 10.05 -9.33 -4.81
N ALA A 203 10.27 -8.36 -5.70
CA ALA A 203 10.42 -8.54 -7.15
C ALA A 203 11.83 -8.19 -7.68
N GLY A 204 12.81 -8.05 -6.80
CA GLY A 204 14.16 -7.60 -7.16
C GLY A 204 14.27 -6.07 -7.26
N VAL A 205 15.40 -5.60 -7.81
CA VAL A 205 15.79 -4.18 -7.78
C VAL A 205 15.54 -3.45 -9.10
N ASP A 206 15.14 -4.15 -10.15
CA ASP A 206 15.08 -3.61 -11.51
C ASP A 206 13.74 -2.93 -11.88
N CYS A 207 12.79 -2.84 -10.93
CA CYS A 207 11.59 -2.01 -11.07
C CYS A 207 11.94 -0.51 -10.96
N ASP A 208 11.08 0.37 -11.51
CA ASP A 208 11.26 1.82 -11.44
C ASP A 208 11.09 2.38 -10.02
N GLY A 209 10.48 1.65 -9.12
CA GLY A 209 10.32 1.99 -7.71
C GLY A 209 10.24 0.77 -6.81
N GLN A 210 10.14 1.01 -5.50
CA GLN A 210 9.96 -0.03 -4.49
C GLN A 210 8.86 0.39 -3.50
N VAL A 211 8.08 -0.59 -3.03
CA VAL A 211 7.15 -0.43 -1.93
C VAL A 211 7.47 -1.43 -0.82
N LEU A 212 7.27 -1.00 0.42
CA LEU A 212 7.30 -1.87 1.60
C LEU A 212 6.11 -1.58 2.51
N VAL A 213 5.71 -2.59 3.25
CA VAL A 213 4.78 -2.46 4.36
C VAL A 213 5.50 -1.74 5.51
N SER A 214 4.96 -0.62 5.96
CA SER A 214 5.64 0.25 6.92
C SER A 214 5.87 -0.40 8.28
N THR A 215 4.94 -1.24 8.75
CA THR A 215 5.07 -1.99 10.00
C THR A 215 6.25 -2.96 9.98
N ASP A 216 6.53 -3.56 8.82
CA ASP A 216 7.71 -4.41 8.63
C ASP A 216 9.00 -3.58 8.63
N LEU A 217 9.00 -2.48 7.86
CA LEU A 217 10.16 -1.58 7.77
C LEU A 217 10.53 -0.98 9.14
N PHE A 218 9.53 -0.65 9.96
CA PHE A 218 9.76 -0.04 11.28
C PHE A 218 9.97 -1.06 12.40
N GLY A 219 9.84 -2.36 12.12
CA GLY A 219 10.00 -3.42 13.13
C GLY A 219 8.93 -3.37 14.21
N LEU A 220 7.66 -3.14 13.82
CA LEU A 220 6.51 -3.20 14.71
C LEU A 220 6.07 -4.63 14.98
N LEU A 221 6.14 -5.51 13.97
CA LEU A 221 5.80 -6.93 14.07
C LEU A 221 7.05 -7.79 14.36
N PRO A 222 6.89 -8.96 15.02
CA PRO A 222 8.02 -9.80 15.42
C PRO A 222 8.73 -10.47 14.24
N ASP A 223 7.97 -10.87 13.22
CA ASP A 223 8.43 -11.77 12.16
C ASP A 223 8.18 -11.11 10.79
N PRO A 224 9.03 -10.14 10.37
CA PRO A 224 8.90 -9.51 9.05
C PRO A 224 9.18 -10.52 7.93
N PRO A 225 8.61 -10.32 6.73
CA PRO A 225 8.92 -11.15 5.57
C PRO A 225 10.43 -11.23 5.29
N PRO A 226 10.96 -12.36 4.77
CA PRO A 226 12.41 -12.56 4.60
C PRO A 226 13.11 -11.55 3.68
N PHE A 227 12.36 -10.87 2.81
CA PHE A 227 12.90 -9.86 1.91
C PHE A 227 12.97 -8.46 2.54
N VAL A 228 12.47 -8.28 3.77
CA VAL A 228 12.50 -7.01 4.49
C VAL A 228 13.62 -7.02 5.51
N ALA A 229 14.50 -6.03 5.45
CA ALA A 229 15.42 -5.70 6.53
C ALA A 229 14.85 -4.51 7.32
N PRO A 230 14.31 -4.71 8.53
CA PRO A 230 13.78 -3.62 9.34
C PRO A 230 14.83 -2.52 9.56
N ARG A 231 14.41 -1.26 9.48
CA ARG A 231 15.28 -0.08 9.69
C ARG A 231 15.22 0.46 11.11
N ALA A 232 14.26 -0.02 11.89
CA ALA A 232 14.07 0.33 13.30
C ALA A 232 13.54 -0.88 14.08
N ASN A 233 13.43 -0.75 15.40
CA ASN A 233 12.77 -1.69 16.29
C ASN A 233 11.75 -0.92 17.15
N VAL A 234 10.72 -0.40 16.50
CA VAL A 234 9.70 0.44 17.16
C VAL A 234 8.92 -0.34 18.20
N ARG A 235 8.71 -1.65 18.00
CA ARG A 235 8.06 -2.52 18.98
C ARG A 235 8.78 -2.49 20.34
N ASP A 236 10.11 -2.60 20.36
CA ASP A 236 10.86 -2.61 21.63
C ASP A 236 10.90 -1.21 22.27
N ILE A 237 10.91 -0.15 21.46
CA ILE A 237 10.78 1.22 21.95
C ILE A 237 9.43 1.40 22.67
N ILE A 238 8.33 0.97 22.06
CA ILE A 238 6.99 1.02 22.66
C ILE A 238 6.94 0.22 23.96
N ARG A 239 7.49 -1.01 23.96
CA ARG A 239 7.54 -1.89 25.15
C ARG A 239 8.35 -1.26 26.28
N GLY A 240 9.51 -0.68 25.96
CA GLY A 240 10.37 -0.02 26.94
C GLY A 240 9.66 1.16 27.61
N ALA A 241 9.14 2.10 26.81
CA ALA A 241 8.42 3.26 27.32
C ALA A 241 7.19 2.87 28.16
N ALA A 242 6.42 1.87 27.71
CA ALA A 242 5.27 1.38 28.48
C ALA A 242 5.68 0.70 29.80
N ALA A 243 6.80 -0.03 29.81
CA ALA A 243 7.30 -0.68 31.03
C ALA A 243 7.82 0.35 32.05
N GLU A 244 8.54 1.37 31.61
CA GLU A 244 8.99 2.48 32.47
C GLU A 244 7.80 3.21 33.10
N PHE A 245 6.83 3.61 32.31
CA PHE A 245 5.61 4.24 32.80
C PHE A 245 4.87 3.36 33.83
N ALA A 246 4.72 2.07 33.55
CA ALA A 246 4.07 1.14 34.45
C ALA A 246 4.83 0.99 35.80
N ALA A 247 6.17 1.00 35.75
CA ALA A 247 7.02 0.95 36.96
C ALA A 247 6.87 2.23 37.80
N GLU A 248 6.92 3.39 37.18
CA GLU A 248 6.73 4.68 37.85
C GLU A 248 5.36 4.77 38.55
N VAL A 249 4.28 4.39 37.86
CA VAL A 249 2.93 4.40 38.46
C VAL A 249 2.84 3.46 39.67
N ARG A 250 3.42 2.29 39.59
CA ARG A 250 3.40 1.28 40.68
C ARG A 250 4.28 1.67 41.87
N ALA A 251 5.33 2.45 41.65
CA ALA A 251 6.19 2.96 42.75
C ALA A 251 5.49 4.06 43.54
N THR A 252 4.45 4.70 43.00
CA THR A 252 3.68 5.74 43.70
C THR A 252 2.75 5.07 44.69
N ALA A 253 2.69 5.60 45.96
CA ALA A 253 1.82 5.08 47.01
C ALA A 253 0.34 5.10 46.56
N ALA A 254 -0.37 3.99 46.78
CA ALA A 254 -1.79 3.92 46.47
C ALA A 254 -2.59 4.98 47.25
N PRO A 255 -3.55 5.67 46.64
CA PRO A 255 -4.39 6.64 47.38
C PRO A 255 -5.15 5.95 48.49
N PRO A 256 -5.34 6.63 49.67
CA PRO A 256 -6.03 6.03 50.80
C PRO A 256 -7.44 5.62 50.39
N ARG A 257 -7.83 4.38 50.71
CA ARG A 257 -9.20 3.91 50.46
C ARG A 257 -10.19 4.74 51.24
N ALA A 258 -11.17 5.30 50.56
CA ALA A 258 -12.31 5.95 51.24
C ALA A 258 -12.96 4.93 52.22
N ARG A 259 -13.03 5.27 53.51
CA ARG A 259 -13.75 4.41 54.46
C ARG A 259 -15.22 4.40 54.05
N ARG A 260 -15.72 3.24 53.66
CA ARG A 260 -17.18 3.06 53.52
C ARG A 260 -17.79 3.34 54.88
N ARG A 261 -18.64 4.35 55.00
CA ARG A 261 -19.53 4.60 56.16
C ARG A 261 -20.72 3.67 56.06
#